data_47df5a022c3bf7184b091b3990959d70
#
_entry.id   47df5a022c3bf7184b091b3990959d70
#
_cell.length_a   1.000
_cell.length_b   1.000
_cell.length_c   1.000
_cell.angle_alpha   90.00
_cell.angle_beta   90.00
_cell.angle_gamma   90.00
#
_symmetry.space_group_name_H-M   'P 1'
#
loop_
_entity.id
_entity.type
_entity.pdbx_description
1 polymer ?
#
loop_
_entity_poly.entity_id
_entity_poly.type
_entity_poly.pdbx_seq_one_letter_code
_entity_poly.pdbx_strand_id
1 'polypeptide(L)'
;VAAFNALLKTLEEPPDHVKFIFCTTDPEKIPITVLSRCQRFDVPPVASDSIVQRLRDIVETEGVQAEEAAIRLLARRAAGSMRDSQSLLEQLLSFSGSTITEEDVHAMLGTARGGRLLALAQHLIARDSAAALGELDAAVREGVDVGQLAEQLLGYFRDMMSAQVGCSAELMIYAAAA
;
A
#
# COMPACT_ATOMS: atom_id res chain seq x y z
N VAL A 1 -27.63 4.92 10.31
CA VAL A 1 -28.29 5.91 11.19
C VAL A 1 -29.22 5.20 12.18
N ALA A 2 -30.17 4.33 11.74
CA ALA A 2 -31.12 3.66 12.63
C ALA A 2 -30.45 2.85 13.76
N ALA A 3 -29.38 2.10 13.46
CA ALA A 3 -28.65 1.31 14.45
C ALA A 3 -27.99 2.18 15.53
N PHE A 4 -27.42 3.31 15.16
CA PHE A 4 -26.84 4.25 16.14
C PHE A 4 -27.89 4.85 17.06
N ASN A 5 -29.05 5.19 16.52
CA ASN A 5 -30.16 5.72 17.34
C ASN A 5 -30.64 4.73 18.40
N ALA A 6 -30.65 3.42 18.08
CA ALA A 6 -30.99 2.37 19.04
C ALA A 6 -29.98 2.24 20.19
N LEU A 7 -28.72 2.61 19.95
CA LEU A 7 -27.65 2.55 20.94
C LEU A 7 -27.55 3.79 21.83
N LEU A 8 -28.16 4.92 21.45
CA LEU A 8 -27.98 6.20 22.17
C LEU A 8 -28.30 6.10 23.65
N LYS A 9 -29.42 5.45 24.04
CA LYS A 9 -29.80 5.30 25.43
C LYS A 9 -28.76 4.51 26.23
N THR A 10 -28.22 3.44 25.66
CA THR A 10 -27.18 2.61 26.31
C THR A 10 -25.82 3.31 26.35
N LEU A 11 -25.55 4.22 25.41
CA LEU A 11 -24.34 5.05 25.42
C LEU A 11 -24.41 6.18 26.47
N GLU A 12 -25.61 6.66 26.78
CA GLU A 12 -25.83 7.66 27.83
C GLU A 12 -25.71 7.06 29.22
N GLU A 13 -26.29 5.87 29.42
CA GLU A 13 -26.29 5.15 30.69
C GLU A 13 -25.80 3.72 30.51
N PRO A 14 -24.49 3.52 30.23
CA PRO A 14 -23.96 2.18 30.06
C PRO A 14 -23.94 1.41 31.38
N PRO A 15 -24.24 0.10 31.36
CA PRO A 15 -24.00 -0.75 32.53
C PRO A 15 -22.53 -0.70 32.95
N ASP A 16 -22.22 -0.78 34.23
CA ASP A 16 -20.87 -0.61 34.79
C ASP A 16 -19.80 -1.52 34.18
N HIS A 17 -20.21 -2.70 33.70
CA HIS A 17 -19.34 -3.71 33.11
C HIS A 17 -19.23 -3.62 31.57
N VAL A 18 -19.92 -2.66 30.92
CA VAL A 18 -19.97 -2.53 29.46
C VAL A 18 -19.15 -1.31 29.02
N LYS A 19 -18.26 -1.52 28.05
CA LYS A 19 -17.54 -0.46 27.36
C LYS A 19 -17.75 -0.61 25.85
N PHE A 20 -18.04 0.52 25.19
CA PHE A 20 -18.20 0.56 23.74
C PHE A 20 -16.91 1.04 23.09
N ILE A 21 -16.43 0.30 22.08
CA ILE A 21 -15.31 0.69 21.25
C ILE A 21 -15.81 0.67 19.79
N PHE A 22 -15.82 1.85 19.16
CA PHE A 22 -16.17 2.01 17.76
C PHE A 22 -14.89 2.22 16.95
N CYS A 23 -14.70 1.42 15.90
CA CYS A 23 -13.58 1.56 14.98
C CYS A 23 -14.13 1.90 13.59
N THR A 24 -13.60 2.94 12.99
CA THR A 24 -14.00 3.36 11.63
C THR A 24 -12.84 4.07 10.93
N THR A 25 -12.78 3.96 9.62
CA THR A 25 -11.94 4.78 8.76
C THR A 25 -12.64 6.09 8.35
N ASP A 26 -13.99 6.17 8.55
CA ASP A 26 -14.84 7.30 8.18
C ASP A 26 -15.56 7.87 9.41
N PRO A 27 -14.91 8.66 10.25
CA PRO A 27 -15.54 9.22 11.45
C PRO A 27 -16.73 10.13 11.12
N GLU A 28 -16.75 10.75 9.94
CA GLU A 28 -17.84 11.63 9.50
C GLU A 28 -19.17 10.89 9.29
N LYS A 29 -19.14 9.57 9.08
CA LYS A 29 -20.36 8.75 8.99
C LYS A 29 -21.00 8.44 10.34
N ILE A 30 -20.29 8.69 11.45
CA ILE A 30 -20.82 8.51 12.79
C ILE A 30 -21.62 9.77 13.20
N PRO A 31 -22.87 9.61 13.64
CA PRO A 31 -23.68 10.76 14.07
C PRO A 31 -22.99 11.56 15.19
N ILE A 32 -23.09 12.88 15.14
CA ILE A 32 -22.51 13.77 16.15
C ILE A 32 -23.02 13.47 17.56
N THR A 33 -24.26 12.98 17.68
CA THR A 33 -24.87 12.55 18.93
C THR A 33 -24.15 11.38 19.59
N VAL A 34 -23.51 10.50 18.81
CA VAL A 34 -22.66 9.40 19.28
C VAL A 34 -21.27 9.92 19.57
N LEU A 35 -20.67 10.69 18.64
CA LEU A 35 -19.32 11.24 18.80
C LEU A 35 -19.18 12.11 20.07
N SER A 36 -20.22 12.88 20.42
CA SER A 36 -20.20 13.73 21.63
C SER A 36 -20.17 12.96 22.96
N ARG A 37 -20.43 11.64 22.92
CA ARG A 37 -20.38 10.72 24.06
C ARG A 37 -19.20 9.77 24.06
N CYS A 38 -18.33 9.88 23.06
CA CYS A 38 -17.16 9.05 22.88
C CYS A 38 -15.88 9.88 22.98
N GLN A 39 -14.85 9.28 23.54
CA GLN A 39 -13.51 9.81 23.40
C GLN A 39 -12.95 9.33 22.06
N ARG A 40 -12.46 10.26 21.23
CA ARG A 40 -11.87 9.97 19.93
C ARG A 40 -10.36 9.76 20.06
N PHE A 41 -9.87 8.70 19.43
CA PHE A 41 -8.45 8.42 19.25
C PHE A 41 -8.18 8.25 17.76
N ASP A 42 -7.30 9.06 17.22
CA ASP A 42 -6.86 8.93 15.84
C ASP A 42 -5.64 8.00 15.80
N VAL A 43 -5.73 6.94 14.96
CA VAL A 43 -4.66 5.95 14.78
C VAL A 43 -4.02 6.21 13.41
N PRO A 44 -2.81 6.77 13.36
CA PRO A 44 -2.12 7.04 12.09
C PRO A 44 -1.65 5.75 11.41
N PRO A 45 -1.36 5.80 10.09
CA PRO A 45 -0.68 4.71 9.40
C PRO A 45 0.64 4.34 10.07
N VAL A 46 1.00 3.06 10.02
CA VAL A 46 2.27 2.56 10.56
C VAL A 46 3.42 3.02 9.66
N ALA A 47 4.53 3.46 10.25
CA ALA A 47 5.72 3.83 9.51
C ALA A 47 6.25 2.64 8.68
N SER A 48 6.69 2.92 7.44
CA SER A 48 7.16 1.89 6.50
C SER A 48 8.28 1.03 7.08
N ASP A 49 9.24 1.62 7.80
CA ASP A 49 10.34 0.89 8.42
C ASP A 49 9.87 -0.09 9.51
N SER A 50 8.82 0.27 10.26
CA SER A 50 8.22 -0.63 11.24
C SER A 50 7.54 -1.82 10.56
N ILE A 51 6.90 -1.61 9.41
CA ILE A 51 6.33 -2.68 8.59
C ILE A 51 7.45 -3.58 8.05
N VAL A 52 8.50 -3.00 7.46
CA VAL A 52 9.67 -3.73 6.96
C VAL A 52 10.26 -4.62 8.06
N GLN A 53 10.48 -4.07 9.26
CA GLN A 53 11.02 -4.85 10.37
C GLN A 53 10.10 -6.02 10.73
N ARG A 54 8.79 -5.78 10.83
CA ARG A 54 7.83 -6.84 11.16
C ARG A 54 7.78 -7.95 10.10
N LEU A 55 7.84 -7.59 8.82
CA LEU A 55 7.87 -8.57 7.73
C LEU A 55 9.14 -9.42 7.78
N ARG A 56 10.31 -8.82 8.09
CA ARG A 56 11.55 -9.57 8.29
C ARG A 56 11.43 -10.58 9.44
N ASP A 57 10.91 -10.15 10.59
CA ASP A 57 10.73 -11.03 11.74
C ASP A 57 9.87 -12.26 11.40
N ILE A 58 8.82 -12.05 10.58
CA ILE A 58 7.95 -13.15 10.12
C ILE A 58 8.71 -14.09 9.18
N VAL A 59 9.39 -13.56 8.16
CA VAL A 59 10.16 -14.35 7.18
C VAL A 59 11.23 -15.17 7.87
N GLU A 60 11.93 -14.60 8.85
CA GLU A 60 12.94 -15.26 9.67
C GLU A 60 12.33 -16.39 10.52
N THR A 61 11.15 -16.15 11.10
CA THR A 61 10.42 -17.15 11.89
C THR A 61 9.95 -18.34 11.04
N GLU A 62 9.49 -18.05 9.81
CA GLU A 62 9.08 -19.08 8.84
C GLU A 62 10.27 -19.81 8.18
N GLY A 63 11.50 -19.36 8.41
CA GLY A 63 12.71 -19.96 7.85
C GLY A 63 12.86 -19.78 6.34
N VAL A 64 12.22 -18.78 5.76
CA VAL A 64 12.27 -18.42 4.35
C VAL A 64 13.27 -17.30 4.16
N GLN A 65 13.97 -17.27 3.02
CA GLN A 65 14.82 -16.14 2.64
C GLN A 65 13.99 -15.12 1.85
N ALA A 66 14.29 -13.83 2.01
CA ALA A 66 13.65 -12.78 1.22
C ALA A 66 14.66 -11.70 0.85
N GLU A 67 14.56 -11.23 -0.38
CA GLU A 67 15.32 -10.06 -0.82
C GLU A 67 14.83 -8.81 -0.10
N GLU A 68 15.74 -7.96 0.30
CA GLU A 68 15.42 -6.69 0.95
C GLU A 68 14.50 -5.79 0.09
N ALA A 69 14.71 -5.80 -1.22
CA ALA A 69 13.87 -5.09 -2.18
C ALA A 69 12.42 -5.60 -2.16
N ALA A 70 12.22 -6.92 -2.09
CA ALA A 70 10.90 -7.54 -1.99
C ALA A 70 10.16 -7.10 -0.72
N ILE A 71 10.81 -7.16 0.44
CA ILE A 71 10.22 -6.74 1.72
C ILE A 71 9.84 -5.25 1.71
N ARG A 72 10.73 -4.40 1.19
CA ARG A 72 10.45 -2.95 1.06
C ARG A 72 9.31 -2.67 0.09
N LEU A 73 9.22 -3.42 -1.00
CA LEU A 73 8.13 -3.28 -1.98
C LEU A 73 6.78 -3.63 -1.35
N LEU A 74 6.70 -4.74 -0.58
CA LEU A 74 5.50 -5.12 0.18
C LEU A 74 5.10 -4.05 1.20
N ALA A 75 6.06 -3.54 1.97
CA ALA A 75 5.80 -2.50 2.96
C ALA A 75 5.26 -1.21 2.32
N ARG A 76 5.82 -0.79 1.18
CA ARG A 76 5.31 0.36 0.40
C ARG A 76 3.89 0.11 -0.11
N ARG A 77 3.62 -1.09 -0.64
CA ARG A 77 2.29 -1.45 -1.17
C ARG A 77 1.21 -1.45 -0.09
N ALA A 78 1.56 -1.82 1.13
CA ALA A 78 0.65 -1.83 2.27
C ALA A 78 0.22 -0.43 2.75
N ALA A 79 0.88 0.64 2.29
CA ALA A 79 0.52 2.03 2.57
C ALA A 79 0.22 2.34 4.06
N GLY A 80 1.03 1.77 4.97
CA GLY A 80 0.88 1.94 6.41
C GLY A 80 -0.08 0.96 7.10
N SER A 81 -0.67 0.01 6.36
CA SER A 81 -1.51 -1.05 6.92
C SER A 81 -0.67 -2.28 7.27
N MET A 82 -0.47 -2.54 8.56
CA MET A 82 0.22 -3.74 9.04
C MET A 82 -0.51 -5.03 8.61
N ARG A 83 -1.85 -5.02 8.68
CA ARG A 83 -2.66 -6.17 8.27
C ARG A 83 -2.49 -6.51 6.81
N ASP A 84 -2.55 -5.50 5.93
CA ASP A 84 -2.44 -5.73 4.47
C ASP A 84 -1.03 -6.19 4.11
N SER A 85 0.01 -5.67 4.78
CA SER A 85 1.39 -6.11 4.57
C SER A 85 1.58 -7.58 4.92
N GLN A 86 1.01 -8.05 6.03
CA GLN A 86 1.06 -9.44 6.44
C GLN A 86 0.25 -10.34 5.48
N SER A 87 -0.93 -9.91 5.06
CA SER A 87 -1.74 -10.67 4.10
C SER A 87 -1.05 -10.82 2.75
N LEU A 88 -0.36 -9.79 2.27
CA LEU A 88 0.45 -9.86 1.05
C LEU A 88 1.64 -10.82 1.21
N LEU A 89 2.31 -10.79 2.38
CA LEU A 89 3.40 -11.72 2.67
C LEU A 89 2.90 -13.17 2.73
N GLU A 90 1.78 -13.44 3.39
CA GLU A 90 1.15 -14.78 3.44
C GLU A 90 0.84 -15.30 2.04
N GLN A 91 0.31 -14.45 1.15
CA GLN A 91 0.08 -14.82 -0.24
C GLN A 91 1.39 -15.23 -0.93
N LEU A 92 2.46 -14.46 -0.77
CA LEU A 92 3.78 -14.81 -1.32
C LEU A 92 4.30 -16.13 -0.78
N LEU A 93 4.27 -16.33 0.53
CA LEU A 93 4.72 -17.55 1.18
C LEU A 93 3.99 -18.79 0.68
N SER A 94 2.73 -18.65 0.21
CA SER A 94 1.92 -19.76 -0.25
C SER A 94 2.37 -20.34 -1.61
N PHE A 95 3.08 -19.58 -2.43
CA PHE A 95 3.52 -20.01 -3.76
C PHE A 95 4.99 -19.73 -4.06
N SER A 96 5.68 -18.92 -3.26
CA SER A 96 7.13 -18.77 -3.35
C SER A 96 7.83 -20.03 -2.83
N GLY A 97 8.95 -20.36 -3.44
CA GLY A 97 9.82 -21.45 -3.00
C GLY A 97 10.56 -21.10 -1.69
N SER A 98 11.84 -21.40 -1.63
CA SER A 98 12.68 -21.12 -0.46
C SER A 98 13.12 -19.65 -0.33
N THR A 99 12.91 -18.85 -1.37
CA THR A 99 13.35 -17.44 -1.42
C THR A 99 12.26 -16.59 -2.06
N ILE A 100 11.93 -15.48 -1.42
CA ILE A 100 11.02 -14.45 -1.94
C ILE A 100 11.86 -13.41 -2.67
N THR A 101 11.61 -13.22 -3.96
CA THR A 101 12.30 -12.25 -4.81
C THR A 101 11.44 -11.02 -5.09
N GLU A 102 12.04 -9.93 -5.52
CA GLU A 102 11.31 -8.76 -5.99
C GLU A 102 10.41 -9.09 -7.20
N GLU A 103 10.86 -10.05 -8.05
CA GLU A 103 10.09 -10.54 -9.18
C GLU A 103 8.79 -11.22 -8.77
N ASP A 104 8.82 -12.03 -7.72
CA ASP A 104 7.63 -12.70 -7.18
C ASP A 104 6.60 -11.68 -6.70
N VAL A 105 7.07 -10.62 -6.04
CA VAL A 105 6.20 -9.53 -5.59
C VAL A 105 5.56 -8.80 -6.77
N HIS A 106 6.35 -8.46 -7.80
CA HIS A 106 5.81 -7.82 -9.01
C HIS A 106 4.81 -8.71 -9.74
N ALA A 107 5.10 -10.00 -9.87
CA ALA A 107 4.21 -10.96 -10.51
C ALA A 107 2.89 -11.10 -9.73
N MET A 108 2.95 -11.21 -8.41
CA MET A 108 1.75 -11.29 -7.55
C MET A 108 0.89 -10.02 -7.62
N LEU A 109 1.53 -8.85 -7.62
CA LEU A 109 0.82 -7.55 -7.64
C LEU A 109 0.37 -7.12 -9.03
N GLY A 110 0.80 -7.81 -10.10
CA GLY A 110 0.57 -7.39 -11.48
C GLY A 110 1.21 -6.04 -11.81
N THR A 111 2.35 -5.72 -11.19
CA THR A 111 3.02 -4.43 -11.33
C THR A 111 4.24 -4.52 -12.25
N ALA A 112 4.50 -3.44 -12.99
CA ALA A 112 5.70 -3.34 -13.81
C ALA A 112 6.95 -3.10 -12.93
N ARG A 113 8.09 -3.67 -13.36
CA ARG A 113 9.40 -3.40 -12.77
C ARG A 113 9.83 -1.95 -13.04
N GLY A 114 10.65 -1.39 -12.15
CA GLY A 114 11.10 0.00 -12.24
C GLY A 114 11.73 0.37 -13.59
N GLY A 115 12.55 -0.52 -14.17
CA GLY A 115 13.17 -0.28 -15.47
C GLY A 115 12.17 -0.13 -16.62
N ARG A 116 11.10 -0.92 -16.64
CA ARG A 116 10.04 -0.82 -17.65
C ARG A 116 9.21 0.46 -17.46
N LEU A 117 8.90 0.80 -16.21
CA LEU A 117 8.20 2.03 -15.87
C LEU A 117 8.99 3.26 -16.32
N LEU A 118 10.30 3.26 -16.09
CA LEU A 118 11.23 4.31 -16.54
C LEU A 118 11.25 4.43 -18.07
N ALA A 119 11.39 3.30 -18.80
CA ALA A 119 11.40 3.29 -20.26
C ALA A 119 10.08 3.86 -20.83
N LEU A 120 8.94 3.41 -20.31
CA LEU A 120 7.64 3.92 -20.71
C LEU A 120 7.52 5.43 -20.45
N ALA A 121 7.93 5.90 -19.28
CA ALA A 121 7.91 7.32 -18.93
C ALA A 121 8.81 8.15 -19.87
N GLN A 122 10.00 7.66 -20.20
CA GLN A 122 10.92 8.30 -21.14
C GLN A 122 10.32 8.47 -22.54
N HIS A 123 9.68 7.39 -23.07
CA HIS A 123 9.02 7.44 -24.37
C HIS A 123 7.84 8.42 -24.40
N LEU A 124 7.06 8.47 -23.30
CA LEU A 124 5.97 9.43 -23.17
C LEU A 124 6.47 10.88 -23.14
N ILE A 125 7.53 11.16 -22.40
CA ILE A 125 8.16 12.49 -22.35
C ILE A 125 8.73 12.89 -23.71
N ALA A 126 9.38 11.94 -24.41
CA ALA A 126 9.92 12.13 -25.75
C ALA A 126 8.84 12.23 -26.83
N ARG A 127 7.56 11.97 -26.50
CA ARG A 127 6.41 11.91 -27.43
C ARG A 127 6.59 10.83 -28.51
N ASP A 128 7.34 9.78 -28.21
CA ASP A 128 7.50 8.61 -29.08
C ASP A 128 6.36 7.62 -28.81
N SER A 129 5.24 7.84 -29.50
CA SER A 129 4.02 7.03 -29.33
C SER A 129 4.25 5.57 -29.76
N ALA A 130 5.09 5.30 -30.76
CA ALA A 130 5.33 3.94 -31.23
C ALA A 130 6.10 3.13 -30.19
N ALA A 131 7.17 3.69 -29.64
CA ALA A 131 7.95 3.06 -28.59
C ALA A 131 7.15 2.90 -27.29
N ALA A 132 6.36 3.93 -26.90
CA ALA A 132 5.49 3.86 -25.72
C ALA A 132 4.44 2.73 -25.83
N LEU A 133 3.80 2.57 -27.00
CA LEU A 133 2.85 1.48 -27.24
C LEU A 133 3.55 0.11 -27.24
N GLY A 134 4.80 0.03 -27.76
CA GLY A 134 5.61 -1.18 -27.69
C GLY A 134 5.93 -1.63 -26.28
N GLU A 135 6.30 -0.68 -25.40
CA GLU A 135 6.53 -0.95 -23.97
C GLU A 135 5.26 -1.38 -23.24
N LEU A 136 4.12 -0.73 -23.55
CA LEU A 136 2.82 -1.12 -23.00
C LEU A 136 2.43 -2.55 -23.41
N ASP A 137 2.54 -2.90 -24.69
CA ASP A 137 2.23 -4.24 -25.20
C ASP A 137 3.15 -5.30 -24.55
N ALA A 138 4.43 -5.00 -24.40
CA ALA A 138 5.37 -5.88 -23.72
C ALA A 138 5.00 -6.08 -22.24
N ALA A 139 4.63 -5.02 -21.52
CA ALA A 139 4.18 -5.11 -20.12
C ALA A 139 2.94 -6.02 -19.98
N VAL A 140 1.95 -5.84 -20.86
CA VAL A 140 0.72 -6.66 -20.85
C VAL A 140 1.04 -8.14 -21.15
N ARG A 141 1.95 -8.43 -22.08
CA ARG A 141 2.39 -9.82 -22.34
C ARG A 141 3.11 -10.45 -21.16
N GLU A 142 3.78 -9.68 -20.35
CA GLU A 142 4.42 -10.14 -19.10
C GLU A 142 3.43 -10.30 -17.94
N GLY A 143 2.13 -10.03 -18.15
CA GLY A 143 1.09 -10.19 -17.15
C GLY A 143 0.88 -8.97 -16.24
N VAL A 144 1.45 -7.81 -16.61
CA VAL A 144 1.22 -6.56 -15.88
C VAL A 144 -0.22 -6.10 -16.08
N ASP A 145 -0.91 -5.78 -14.99
CA ASP A 145 -2.25 -5.19 -15.04
C ASP A 145 -2.17 -3.73 -15.49
N VAL A 146 -2.96 -3.36 -16.48
CA VAL A 146 -2.95 -2.02 -17.08
C VAL A 146 -3.36 -0.95 -16.08
N GLY A 147 -4.29 -1.26 -15.17
CA GLY A 147 -4.71 -0.34 -14.12
C GLY A 147 -3.57 -0.08 -13.12
N GLN A 148 -2.87 -1.14 -12.69
CA GLN A 148 -1.70 -1.03 -11.82
C GLN A 148 -0.56 -0.26 -12.50
N LEU A 149 -0.33 -0.50 -13.80
CA LEU A 149 0.67 0.25 -14.57
C LEU A 149 0.34 1.74 -14.64
N ALA A 150 -0.93 2.08 -14.86
CA ALA A 150 -1.37 3.48 -14.88
C ALA A 150 -1.19 4.16 -13.51
N GLU A 151 -1.51 3.48 -12.41
CA GLU A 151 -1.27 3.97 -11.05
C GLU A 151 0.22 4.18 -10.77
N GLN A 152 1.07 3.21 -11.16
CA GLN A 152 2.53 3.33 -11.02
C GLN A 152 3.06 4.52 -11.83
N LEU A 153 2.61 4.69 -13.06
CA LEU A 153 3.04 5.78 -13.94
C LEU A 153 2.62 7.15 -13.37
N LEU A 154 1.40 7.26 -12.86
CA LEU A 154 0.93 8.46 -12.18
C LEU A 154 1.79 8.79 -10.95
N GLY A 155 2.08 7.78 -10.12
CA GLY A 155 2.96 7.92 -8.97
C GLY A 155 4.39 8.34 -9.37
N TYR A 156 4.93 7.76 -10.44
CA TYR A 156 6.24 8.09 -10.97
C TYR A 156 6.31 9.55 -11.43
N PHE A 157 5.33 10.04 -12.19
CA PHE A 157 5.28 11.44 -12.61
C PHE A 157 5.10 12.41 -11.44
N ARG A 158 4.30 12.04 -10.43
CA ARG A 158 4.18 12.82 -9.20
C ARG A 158 5.53 12.94 -8.49
N ASP A 159 6.26 11.83 -8.37
CA ASP A 159 7.58 11.81 -7.74
C ASP A 159 8.60 12.65 -8.52
N MET A 160 8.58 12.59 -9.86
CA MET A 160 9.40 13.46 -10.71
C MET A 160 9.10 14.95 -10.47
N MET A 161 7.82 15.32 -10.39
CA MET A 161 7.41 16.69 -10.08
C MET A 161 7.90 17.12 -8.68
N SER A 162 7.78 16.23 -7.69
CA SER A 162 8.25 16.47 -6.33
C SER A 162 9.75 16.66 -6.27
N ALA A 163 10.51 15.85 -7.01
CA ALA A 163 11.97 16.00 -7.15
C ALA A 163 12.36 17.36 -7.75
N GLN A 164 11.63 17.79 -8.76
CA GLN A 164 11.90 19.05 -9.44
C GLN A 164 11.72 20.27 -8.52
N VAL A 165 10.84 20.21 -7.55
CA VAL A 165 10.63 21.28 -6.54
C VAL A 165 11.47 21.08 -5.27
N GLY A 166 12.39 20.10 -5.26
CA GLY A 166 13.35 19.89 -4.17
C GLY A 166 12.78 19.17 -2.95
N CYS A 167 11.71 18.40 -3.10
CA CYS A 167 11.24 17.52 -2.03
C CYS A 167 12.27 16.42 -1.71
N SER A 168 12.30 15.97 -0.44
CA SER A 168 13.23 14.92 -0.02
C SER A 168 12.92 13.58 -0.71
N ALA A 169 13.97 12.80 -0.97
CA ALA A 169 13.83 11.45 -1.59
C ALA A 169 12.97 10.48 -0.77
N GLU A 170 12.85 10.72 0.54
CA GLU A 170 12.01 9.91 1.45
C GLU A 170 10.51 9.96 1.10
N LEU A 171 10.08 11.03 0.41
CA LEU A 171 8.69 11.20 -0.03
C LEU A 171 8.42 10.55 -1.40
N MET A 172 9.45 10.03 -2.06
CA MET A 172 9.35 9.45 -3.40
C MET A 172 9.19 7.93 -3.31
N ILE A 173 8.21 7.41 -4.02
CA ILE A 173 7.87 5.99 -4.00
C ILE A 173 8.54 5.24 -5.17
N TYR A 174 8.55 5.84 -6.35
CA TYR A 174 8.97 5.22 -7.60
C TYR A 174 10.27 5.79 -8.16
N ALA A 175 10.53 7.08 -8.02
CA ALA A 175 11.72 7.73 -8.57
C ALA A 175 13.01 7.45 -7.78
N ALA A 176 12.91 7.05 -6.52
CA ALA A 176 14.08 6.69 -5.69
C ALA A 176 14.66 5.31 -6.03
N ALA A 177 14.00 4.54 -6.89
CA ALA A 177 14.42 3.21 -7.34
C ALA A 177 15.09 3.22 -8.72
N ALA A 178 15.25 4.37 -9.35
CA ALA A 178 15.93 4.60 -10.62
C ALA A 178 17.22 5.42 -10.41
#